data_77687478390952f572b32e049d991496
#
_entry.id   77687478390952f572b32e049d991496
#
_cell.length_a   1.000
_cell.length_b   1.000
_cell.length_c   1.000
_cell.angle_alpha   90.00
_cell.angle_beta   90.00
_cell.angle_gamma   90.00
#
_symmetry.space_group_name_H-M   'P 1'
#
loop_
_entity.id
_entity.type
_entity.pdbx_description
1 polymer ?
#
loop_
_entity_poly.entity_id
_entity_poly.type
_entity_poly.pdbx_seq_one_letter_code
_entity_poly.pdbx_strand_id
1 'polypeptide(L)'
;LLGDILYHGPRNDLPKEYAPKEVIAMLNARKQELLCVRGNCDTEVDQMVLEFPILADYCFLNLDGQNIYATHGHVWNPGKLPMLKAGDILLNGHTHIPACEKIHTEADQSVMYMNPGSVSIPKENSEHSYIICEHGVFEWKNLEGEGYQIWKRDTRC
;
A
#
# COMPACT_ATOMS: atom_id res chain seq x y z
N LEU A 1 -2.82 -3.69 4.44
CA LEU A 1 -3.71 -3.21 3.38
C LEU A 1 -3.60 -1.70 3.27
N LEU A 2 -3.57 -1.17 2.03
CA LEU A 2 -3.37 0.26 1.78
C LEU A 2 -4.68 1.00 1.42
N GLY A 3 -5.83 0.47 1.81
CA GLY A 3 -7.15 1.09 1.65
C GLY A 3 -7.84 0.81 0.31
N ASP A 4 -9.03 1.40 0.16
CA ASP A 4 -9.96 1.17 -0.97
C ASP A 4 -10.29 -0.33 -1.09
N ILE A 5 -10.82 -0.92 0.01
CA ILE A 5 -10.92 -2.36 0.16
C ILE A 5 -12.13 -2.93 -0.59
N LEU A 6 -13.31 -2.34 -0.41
CA LEU A 6 -14.58 -2.89 -0.91
C LEU A 6 -15.16 -2.13 -2.10
N TYR A 7 -14.74 -0.90 -2.34
CA TYR A 7 -15.27 -0.05 -3.39
C TYR A 7 -14.19 0.46 -4.33
N HIS A 8 -14.42 0.29 -5.62
CA HIS A 8 -13.48 0.63 -6.70
C HIS A 8 -13.43 2.15 -7.02
N GLY A 9 -14.32 2.94 -6.42
CA GLY A 9 -14.46 4.38 -6.69
C GLY A 9 -15.26 4.69 -7.96
N PRO A 10 -15.90 5.87 -8.02
CA PRO A 10 -16.84 6.22 -9.12
C PRO A 10 -16.14 6.51 -10.45
N ARG A 11 -14.82 6.65 -10.47
CA ARG A 11 -14.02 6.97 -11.66
C ARG A 11 -13.41 5.74 -12.34
N ASN A 12 -13.49 4.58 -11.70
CA ASN A 12 -12.97 3.32 -12.24
C ASN A 12 -14.12 2.46 -12.74
N ASP A 13 -13.85 1.66 -13.75
CA ASP A 13 -14.78 0.61 -14.18
C ASP A 13 -14.91 -0.45 -13.08
N LEU A 14 -16.02 -1.19 -13.13
CA LEU A 14 -16.25 -2.28 -12.19
C LEU A 14 -15.16 -3.36 -12.38
N PRO A 15 -14.44 -3.75 -11.32
CA PRO A 15 -13.44 -4.80 -11.42
C PRO A 15 -14.05 -6.10 -11.94
N LYS A 16 -13.25 -6.85 -12.69
CA LYS A 16 -13.64 -8.20 -13.09
C LYS A 16 -13.96 -9.05 -11.85
N GLU A 17 -15.05 -9.79 -11.91
CA GLU A 17 -15.48 -10.68 -10.82
C GLU A 17 -15.71 -9.94 -9.48
N TYR A 18 -16.19 -8.70 -9.53
CA TYR A 18 -16.44 -7.89 -8.36
C TYR A 18 -17.40 -8.57 -7.36
N ALA A 19 -16.88 -9.02 -6.23
CA ALA A 19 -17.60 -9.81 -5.22
C ALA A 19 -17.30 -9.32 -3.79
N PRO A 20 -17.76 -8.12 -3.39
CA PRO A 20 -17.38 -7.53 -2.09
C PRO A 20 -17.77 -8.39 -0.88
N LYS A 21 -18.87 -9.15 -0.96
CA LYS A 21 -19.25 -10.07 0.14
C LYS A 21 -18.26 -11.22 0.34
N GLU A 22 -17.65 -11.70 -0.73
CA GLU A 22 -16.61 -12.73 -0.65
C GLU A 22 -15.33 -12.15 -0.08
N VAL A 23 -14.95 -10.93 -0.50
CA VAL A 23 -13.81 -10.20 0.08
C VAL A 23 -13.99 -9.98 1.58
N ILE A 24 -15.18 -9.56 2.03
CA ILE A 24 -15.50 -9.40 3.45
C ILE A 24 -15.27 -10.71 4.21
N ALA A 25 -15.83 -11.82 3.71
CA ALA A 25 -15.70 -13.13 4.36
C ALA A 25 -14.24 -13.58 4.45
N MET A 26 -13.47 -13.41 3.36
CA MET A 26 -12.07 -13.78 3.27
C MET A 26 -11.19 -12.95 4.23
N LEU A 27 -11.39 -11.63 4.28
CA LEU A 27 -10.61 -10.75 5.14
C LEU A 27 -10.96 -10.93 6.61
N ASN A 28 -12.25 -11.06 6.96
CA ASN A 28 -12.67 -11.29 8.34
C ASN A 28 -12.15 -12.62 8.90
N ALA A 29 -12.00 -13.65 8.07
CA ALA A 29 -11.38 -14.90 8.47
C ALA A 29 -9.89 -14.75 8.87
N ARG A 30 -9.24 -13.67 8.45
CA ARG A 30 -7.83 -13.35 8.74
C ARG A 30 -7.64 -12.05 9.53
N LYS A 31 -8.67 -11.52 10.14
CA LYS A 31 -8.68 -10.21 10.81
C LYS A 31 -7.55 -9.94 11.81
N GLN A 32 -7.03 -11.00 12.45
CA GLN A 32 -5.92 -10.89 13.42
C GLN A 32 -4.54 -10.71 12.75
N GLU A 33 -4.45 -10.94 11.46
CA GLU A 33 -3.22 -10.82 10.66
C GLU A 33 -3.19 -9.50 9.87
N LEU A 34 -4.26 -8.70 9.93
CA LEU A 34 -4.45 -7.55 9.07
C LEU A 34 -4.19 -6.22 9.77
N LEU A 35 -3.42 -5.38 9.12
CA LEU A 35 -3.26 -3.98 9.42
C LEU A 35 -3.68 -3.18 8.19
N CYS A 36 -4.52 -2.17 8.37
CA CYS A 36 -5.10 -1.41 7.28
C CYS A 36 -5.00 0.10 7.52
N VAL A 37 -4.77 0.85 6.45
CA VAL A 37 -4.96 2.30 6.43
C VAL A 37 -6.14 2.66 5.54
N ARG A 38 -6.80 3.78 5.84
CA ARG A 38 -8.00 4.25 5.16
C ARG A 38 -7.68 4.74 3.74
N GLY A 39 -8.38 4.20 2.76
CA GLY A 39 -8.46 4.76 1.42
C GLY A 39 -9.50 5.88 1.30
N ASN A 40 -9.54 6.53 0.15
CA ASN A 40 -10.53 7.58 -0.09
C ASN A 40 -11.96 7.03 -0.34
N CYS A 41 -12.08 5.75 -0.63
CA CYS A 41 -13.37 5.09 -0.82
C CYS A 41 -13.84 4.30 0.41
N ASP A 42 -12.99 4.11 1.42
CA ASP A 42 -13.37 3.40 2.65
C ASP A 42 -14.25 4.29 3.56
N THR A 43 -15.35 3.74 4.01
CA THR A 43 -16.37 4.45 4.79
C THR A 43 -16.64 3.76 6.13
N GLU A 44 -17.39 4.46 6.98
CA GLU A 44 -17.91 3.89 8.22
C GLU A 44 -18.82 2.68 7.95
N VAL A 45 -19.48 2.63 6.79
CA VAL A 45 -20.32 1.47 6.39
C VAL A 45 -19.44 0.25 6.11
N ASP A 46 -18.28 0.42 5.48
CA ASP A 46 -17.33 -0.66 5.28
C ASP A 46 -16.78 -1.17 6.62
N GLN A 47 -16.51 -0.25 7.57
CA GLN A 47 -16.10 -0.63 8.92
C GLN A 47 -17.15 -1.43 9.69
N MET A 48 -18.44 -1.28 9.38
CA MET A 48 -19.50 -2.07 10.04
C MET A 48 -19.46 -3.55 9.65
N VAL A 49 -18.88 -3.89 8.51
CA VAL A 49 -18.84 -5.26 7.96
C VAL A 49 -17.45 -5.88 8.01
N LEU A 50 -16.39 -5.07 8.16
CA LEU A 50 -15.02 -5.52 8.34
C LEU A 50 -14.66 -5.54 9.83
N GLU A 51 -14.28 -6.71 10.36
CA GLU A 51 -14.06 -6.97 11.78
C GLU A 51 -12.63 -6.60 12.26
N PHE A 52 -11.95 -5.74 11.55
CA PHE A 52 -10.63 -5.17 11.89
C PHE A 52 -10.62 -3.68 11.55
N PRO A 53 -9.77 -2.85 12.20
CA PRO A 53 -9.73 -1.41 11.94
C PRO A 53 -9.31 -1.08 10.50
N ILE A 54 -10.10 -0.26 9.79
CA ILE A 54 -9.82 0.16 8.42
C ILE A 54 -9.76 1.69 8.24
N LEU A 55 -10.05 2.48 9.27
CA LEU A 55 -10.19 3.93 9.18
C LEU A 55 -8.98 4.71 9.72
N ALA A 56 -7.83 4.07 9.88
CA ALA A 56 -6.60 4.75 10.28
C ALA A 56 -6.01 5.54 9.11
N ASP A 57 -5.74 6.84 9.28
CA ASP A 57 -5.19 7.69 8.23
C ASP A 57 -3.78 7.27 7.80
N TYR A 58 -3.02 6.68 8.72
CA TYR A 58 -1.67 6.17 8.47
C TYR A 58 -1.31 5.05 9.46
N CYS A 59 -0.26 4.34 9.13
CA CYS A 59 0.40 3.38 10.01
C CYS A 59 1.91 3.58 9.94
N PHE A 60 2.55 3.54 11.10
CA PHE A 60 4.01 3.57 11.20
C PHE A 60 4.51 2.19 11.59
N LEU A 61 5.36 1.60 10.75
CA LEU A 61 5.95 0.29 10.94
C LEU A 61 7.47 0.40 11.06
N ASN A 62 8.08 -0.49 11.84
CA ASN A 62 9.51 -0.71 11.78
C ASN A 62 9.75 -2.18 11.44
N LEU A 63 10.25 -2.44 10.25
CA LEU A 63 10.58 -3.78 9.76
C LEU A 63 12.09 -3.85 9.50
N ASP A 64 12.76 -4.74 10.19
CA ASP A 64 14.22 -4.96 10.05
C ASP A 64 15.05 -3.65 10.13
N GLY A 65 14.68 -2.75 11.06
CA GLY A 65 15.33 -1.45 11.25
C GLY A 65 14.99 -0.40 10.19
N GLN A 66 14.02 -0.69 9.32
CA GLN A 66 13.50 0.27 8.35
C GLN A 66 12.18 0.86 8.83
N ASN A 67 12.10 2.18 8.90
CA ASN A 67 10.88 2.88 9.24
C ASN A 67 10.03 3.05 7.98
N ILE A 68 8.77 2.64 8.06
CA ILE A 68 7.81 2.71 6.96
C ILE A 68 6.63 3.55 7.43
N TYR A 69 6.37 4.63 6.72
CA TYR A 69 5.15 5.42 6.85
C TYR A 69 4.17 4.95 5.77
N ALA A 70 3.22 4.11 6.17
CA ALA A 70 2.21 3.58 5.28
C ALA A 70 0.95 4.44 5.34
N THR A 71 0.46 4.89 4.19
CA THR A 71 -0.79 5.61 4.03
C THR A 71 -1.37 5.31 2.64
N HIS A 72 -2.66 5.54 2.43
CA HIS A 72 -3.26 5.25 1.13
C HIS A 72 -2.62 6.03 -0.03
N GLY A 73 -2.32 7.30 0.15
CA GLY A 73 -1.70 8.13 -0.89
C GLY A 73 -2.57 9.27 -1.41
N HIS A 74 -3.84 9.33 -1.08
CA HIS A 74 -4.74 10.43 -1.50
C HIS A 74 -4.50 11.73 -0.75
N VAL A 75 -3.94 11.69 0.47
CA VAL A 75 -3.59 12.86 1.29
C VAL A 75 -2.08 13.07 1.33
N TRP A 76 -1.36 12.03 1.75
CA TRP A 76 0.11 12.03 1.87
C TRP A 76 0.71 11.17 0.76
N ASN A 77 1.53 11.80 -0.08
CA ASN A 77 2.09 11.21 -1.30
C ASN A 77 3.40 11.93 -1.68
N PRO A 78 4.10 11.57 -2.75
CA PRO A 78 5.33 12.26 -3.17
C PRO A 78 5.19 13.77 -3.40
N GLY A 79 4.01 14.26 -3.76
CA GLY A 79 3.71 15.69 -3.92
C GLY A 79 3.37 16.42 -2.61
N LYS A 80 3.07 15.68 -1.54
CA LYS A 80 2.77 16.20 -0.21
C LYS A 80 3.26 15.22 0.83
N LEU A 81 4.52 15.31 1.21
CA LEU A 81 5.15 14.38 2.12
C LEU A 81 4.69 14.57 3.58
N PRO A 82 4.50 13.46 4.34
CA PRO A 82 4.42 13.55 5.79
C PRO A 82 5.81 13.86 6.38
N MET A 83 5.90 13.94 7.71
CA MET A 83 7.19 14.13 8.38
C MET A 83 8.04 12.86 8.30
N LEU A 84 8.97 12.81 7.35
CA LEU A 84 9.90 11.72 7.11
C LEU A 84 11.33 12.14 7.39
N LYS A 85 12.16 11.17 7.76
CA LYS A 85 13.61 11.32 7.95
C LYS A 85 14.37 10.68 6.79
N ALA A 86 15.62 11.04 6.64
CA ALA A 86 16.51 10.37 5.70
C ALA A 86 16.51 8.85 5.92
N GLY A 87 16.27 8.10 4.86
CA GLY A 87 16.21 6.64 4.85
C GLY A 87 14.88 6.02 5.28
N ASP A 88 13.88 6.82 5.63
CA ASP A 88 12.51 6.32 5.82
C ASP A 88 11.89 5.91 4.47
N ILE A 89 10.85 5.08 4.55
CA ILE A 89 10.06 4.62 3.41
C ILE A 89 8.67 5.23 3.49
N LEU A 90 8.20 5.85 2.40
CA LEU A 90 6.80 6.21 2.18
C LEU A 90 6.15 5.10 1.36
N LEU A 91 5.20 4.39 1.94
CA LEU A 91 4.45 3.32 1.28
C LEU A 91 3.02 3.77 0.99
N ASN A 92 2.67 3.87 -0.29
CA ASN A 92 1.34 4.27 -0.76
C ASN A 92 0.69 3.22 -1.67
N GLY A 93 -0.65 3.30 -1.79
CA GLY A 93 -1.47 2.73 -2.84
C GLY A 93 -2.01 3.81 -3.78
N HIS A 94 -3.33 3.90 -3.93
CA HIS A 94 -4.13 4.94 -4.58
C HIS A 94 -3.92 5.12 -6.09
N THR A 95 -2.70 5.19 -6.57
CA THR A 95 -2.41 5.41 -7.99
C THR A 95 -2.66 4.15 -8.83
N HIS A 96 -2.63 2.97 -8.22
CA HIS A 96 -2.70 1.65 -8.84
C HIS A 96 -1.51 1.35 -9.78
N ILE A 97 -0.41 2.09 -9.63
CA ILE A 97 0.80 1.96 -10.44
C ILE A 97 1.95 1.56 -9.51
N PRO A 98 2.64 0.45 -9.77
CA PRO A 98 3.80 0.06 -8.98
C PRO A 98 4.90 1.12 -9.05
N ALA A 99 5.54 1.40 -7.93
CA ALA A 99 6.66 2.35 -7.90
C ALA A 99 7.71 1.95 -6.85
N CYS A 100 8.96 2.27 -7.16
CA CYS A 100 10.09 2.18 -6.24
C CYS A 100 11.09 3.29 -6.61
N GLU A 101 10.97 4.43 -5.97
CA GLU A 101 11.65 5.65 -6.37
C GLU A 101 12.30 6.34 -5.17
N LYS A 102 13.49 6.89 -5.39
CA LYS A 102 14.13 7.77 -4.43
C LYS A 102 13.60 9.17 -4.61
N ILE A 103 13.01 9.72 -3.57
CA ILE A 103 12.47 11.09 -3.55
C ILE A 103 13.15 11.90 -2.46
N HIS A 104 12.97 13.22 -2.48
CA HIS A 104 13.59 14.14 -1.53
C HIS A 104 12.52 14.92 -0.76
N THR A 105 12.75 15.11 0.54
CA THR A 105 11.96 16.01 1.36
C THR A 105 12.32 17.46 1.06
N GLU A 106 11.56 18.42 1.58
CA GLU A 106 11.89 19.86 1.50
C GLU A 106 13.26 20.20 2.12
N ALA A 107 13.72 19.41 3.08
CA ALA A 107 15.04 19.53 3.70
C ALA A 107 16.13 18.75 2.92
N ASP A 108 15.87 18.38 1.66
CA ASP A 108 16.75 17.59 0.79
C ASP A 108 17.18 16.24 1.37
N GLN A 109 16.38 15.69 2.28
CA GLN A 109 16.62 14.36 2.83
C GLN A 109 16.07 13.30 1.88
N SER A 110 16.88 12.31 1.58
CA SER A 110 16.50 11.21 0.71
C SER A 110 15.63 10.20 1.44
N VAL A 111 14.45 9.92 0.89
CA VAL A 111 13.51 8.88 1.34
C VAL A 111 13.14 7.98 0.17
N MET A 112 12.69 6.76 0.46
CA MET A 112 12.23 5.82 -0.55
C MET A 112 10.71 5.88 -0.67
N TYR A 113 10.20 6.13 -1.85
CA TYR A 113 8.79 5.98 -2.19
C TYR A 113 8.53 4.60 -2.77
N MET A 114 7.52 3.91 -2.24
CA MET A 114 7.10 2.59 -2.71
C MET A 114 5.59 2.53 -2.92
N ASN A 115 5.18 1.84 -3.97
CA ASN A 115 3.79 1.53 -4.23
C ASN A 115 3.69 0.10 -4.74
N PRO A 116 2.85 -0.77 -4.15
CA PRO A 116 2.69 -2.15 -4.63
C PRO A 116 1.93 -2.27 -5.95
N GLY A 117 1.32 -1.19 -6.45
CA GLY A 117 0.35 -1.28 -7.54
C GLY A 117 -1.05 -1.61 -7.03
N SER A 118 -1.77 -2.45 -7.74
CA SER A 118 -3.13 -2.87 -7.37
C SER A 118 -3.33 -4.36 -7.63
N VAL A 119 -3.97 -5.04 -6.69
CA VAL A 119 -4.36 -6.46 -6.86
C VAL A 119 -5.59 -6.62 -7.75
N SER A 120 -6.41 -5.59 -7.92
CA SER A 120 -7.70 -5.68 -8.62
C SER A 120 -7.82 -4.81 -9.87
N ILE A 121 -7.24 -3.59 -9.84
CA ILE A 121 -7.39 -2.59 -10.91
C ILE A 121 -6.02 -1.95 -11.22
N PRO A 122 -5.04 -2.69 -11.73
CA PRO A 122 -3.75 -2.11 -12.12
C PRO A 122 -3.94 -1.10 -13.26
N LYS A 123 -3.10 -0.08 -13.29
CA LYS A 123 -3.09 0.96 -14.33
C LYS A 123 -1.79 0.93 -15.11
N GLU A 124 -1.77 1.64 -16.25
CA GLU A 124 -0.62 1.77 -17.14
C GLU A 124 -0.03 0.42 -17.60
N ASN A 125 -0.91 -0.56 -17.81
CA ASN A 125 -0.53 -1.94 -18.19
C ASN A 125 0.42 -2.62 -17.19
N SER A 126 0.36 -2.21 -15.92
CA SER A 126 1.11 -2.89 -14.87
C SER A 126 0.45 -4.21 -14.47
N GLU A 127 1.21 -5.06 -13.79
CA GLU A 127 0.73 -6.33 -13.26
C GLU A 127 -0.26 -6.13 -12.10
N HIS A 128 -1.15 -7.10 -11.90
CA HIS A 128 -1.85 -7.27 -10.63
C HIS A 128 -0.82 -7.64 -9.57
N SER A 129 -0.55 -6.77 -8.62
CA SER A 129 0.67 -6.88 -7.82
C SER A 129 0.52 -6.53 -6.35
N TYR A 130 1.50 -7.02 -5.57
CA TYR A 130 1.68 -6.76 -4.15
C TYR A 130 3.18 -6.74 -3.81
N ILE A 131 3.52 -6.31 -2.59
CA ILE A 131 4.91 -6.33 -2.08
C ILE A 131 5.02 -7.34 -0.95
N ILE A 132 6.09 -8.12 -0.96
CA ILE A 132 6.57 -8.89 0.20
C ILE A 132 7.80 -8.19 0.78
N CYS A 133 7.88 -8.10 2.11
CA CYS A 133 9.08 -7.65 2.82
C CYS A 133 9.60 -8.78 3.69
N GLU A 134 10.79 -9.26 3.38
CA GLU A 134 11.51 -10.28 4.16
C GLU A 134 12.96 -9.87 4.36
N HIS A 135 13.43 -9.91 5.60
CA HIS A 135 14.82 -9.57 5.97
C HIS A 135 15.31 -8.23 5.38
N GLY A 136 14.42 -7.21 5.37
CA GLY A 136 14.71 -5.88 4.84
C GLY A 136 14.78 -5.80 3.31
N VAL A 137 14.38 -6.85 2.61
CA VAL A 137 14.24 -6.90 1.15
C VAL A 137 12.77 -6.75 0.79
N PHE A 138 12.47 -5.81 -0.10
CA PHE A 138 11.13 -5.60 -0.64
C PHE A 138 11.09 -6.16 -2.06
N GLU A 139 10.15 -7.06 -2.30
CA GLU A 139 9.96 -7.70 -3.60
C GLU A 139 8.53 -7.48 -4.09
N TRP A 140 8.39 -6.91 -5.29
CA TRP A 140 7.11 -6.81 -6.00
C TRP A 140 6.81 -8.11 -6.71
N LYS A 141 5.63 -8.65 -6.46
CA LYS A 141 5.17 -9.90 -7.06
C LYS A 141 3.83 -9.71 -7.75
N ASN A 142 3.62 -10.46 -8.84
CA ASN A 142 2.31 -10.62 -9.44
C ASN A 142 1.45 -11.64 -8.66
N LEU A 143 0.19 -11.85 -9.06
CA LEU A 143 -0.70 -12.78 -8.36
C LEU A 143 -0.34 -14.27 -8.58
N GLU A 144 0.49 -14.57 -9.54
CA GLU A 144 1.10 -15.90 -9.76
C GLU A 144 2.27 -16.16 -8.80
N GLY A 145 2.69 -15.12 -8.04
CA GLY A 145 3.78 -15.19 -7.09
C GLY A 145 5.17 -14.96 -7.72
N GLU A 146 5.23 -14.56 -8.97
CA GLU A 146 6.47 -14.26 -9.68
C GLU A 146 6.96 -12.87 -9.29
N GLY A 147 8.23 -12.77 -8.86
CA GLY A 147 8.89 -11.50 -8.54
C GLY A 147 9.39 -10.81 -9.80
N TYR A 148 9.13 -9.50 -9.91
CA TYR A 148 9.57 -8.72 -11.07
C TYR A 148 10.37 -7.47 -10.71
N GLN A 149 10.37 -7.05 -9.45
CA GLN A 149 11.16 -5.93 -8.94
C GLN A 149 11.62 -6.20 -7.51
N ILE A 150 12.86 -5.82 -7.18
CA ILE A 150 13.42 -5.99 -5.84
C ILE A 150 14.06 -4.67 -5.41
N TRP A 151 13.86 -4.30 -4.14
CA TRP A 151 14.60 -3.24 -3.48
C TRP A 151 15.16 -3.71 -2.14
N LYS A 152 16.40 -3.32 -1.89
CA LYS A 152 17.09 -3.53 -0.63
C LYS A 152 17.83 -2.26 -0.25
N ARG A 153 17.78 -1.90 1.03
CA ARG A 153 18.56 -0.77 1.53
C ARG A 153 20.05 -1.05 1.34
N ASP A 154 20.76 -0.08 0.78
CA ASP A 154 22.24 -0.12 0.77
C ASP A 154 22.74 0.02 2.20
N THR A 155 23.33 -1.05 2.73
CA THR A 155 23.92 -1.09 4.09
C THR A 155 25.37 -0.58 4.09
N ARG A 156 25.82 0.04 3.03
CA ARG A 156 27.15 0.68 3.00
C ARG A 156 27.08 2.04 3.70
N CYS A 157 27.41 2.05 4.97
CA CYS A 157 27.91 3.23 5.69
C CYS A 157 29.40 3.39 5.43
#